data_fb42ed7b2ece3d1d890bd2288abe30ca
#
_entry.id   fb42ed7b2ece3d1d890bd2288abe30ca
#
_cell.length_a   1.000
_cell.length_b   1.000
_cell.length_c   1.000
_cell.angle_alpha   90.00
_cell.angle_beta   90.00
_cell.angle_gamma   90.00
#
_symmetry.space_group_name_H-M   'P 1'
#
loop_
_entity.id
_entity.type
_entity.pdbx_description
1 polymer ?
#
loop_
_entity_poly.entity_id
_entity_poly.type
_entity_poly.pdbx_seq_one_letter_code
_entity_poly.pdbx_strand_id
1 'polypeptide(L)'
;MAKGFFTQSAMVLFERVPTLEQLETLLEPFEVVKANPEQGPAWMGGPSLLLPFRPEVNGYVLVDLVDRAWPDGMGDPQHDPDLFGAWTLGHFGPFVYPENLARAKALSVHWPEAGAESSRHQGFVRIRSSYILGADESSPVLPEDYIPLPELELVTRIARALLDAPAALAYFNPNGETLHSRTTFDEVQARHAEHGLPPLPIWSHVRLFRLESPWLLMDTVGMDQLDTIDHEAYFPGDSYEPGAVAAFLRNAADYVFSHGPVIKPGDTMDGPGDVHWQAEPREDGLAPRPRPVLRWTPLDGSRSPL
;
A
#
# COMPACT_ATOMS: atom_id res chain seq x y z
N MET A 1 12.20 7.67 0.44
CA MET A 1 12.80 6.46 -0.22
C MET A 1 12.80 6.65 -1.73
N ALA A 2 13.75 6.06 -2.45
CA ALA A 2 13.79 6.19 -3.91
C ALA A 2 12.66 5.34 -4.53
N LYS A 3 11.77 5.97 -5.30
CA LYS A 3 10.80 5.28 -6.15
C LYS A 3 11.51 4.74 -7.40
N GLY A 4 11.08 3.58 -7.88
CA GLY A 4 11.68 2.93 -9.04
C GLY A 4 10.92 3.20 -10.33
N PHE A 5 10.86 2.20 -11.21
CA PHE A 5 10.16 2.24 -12.49
C PHE A 5 8.67 2.61 -12.34
N PHE A 6 8.03 2.13 -11.29
CA PHE A 6 6.68 2.50 -10.91
C PHE A 6 6.69 3.29 -9.61
N THR A 7 5.90 4.33 -9.53
CA THR A 7 5.87 5.28 -8.41
C THR A 7 4.75 5.00 -7.44
N GLN A 8 3.62 4.46 -7.93
CA GLN A 8 2.48 4.00 -7.14
C GLN A 8 1.93 2.70 -7.72
N SER A 9 1.26 1.91 -6.89
CA SER A 9 0.53 0.74 -7.36
C SER A 9 -0.64 0.37 -6.46
N ALA A 10 -1.68 -0.18 -7.08
CA ALA A 10 -2.78 -0.89 -6.41
C ALA A 10 -3.25 -2.04 -7.30
N MET A 11 -3.93 -3.00 -6.68
CA MET A 11 -4.45 -4.19 -7.37
C MET A 11 -5.93 -4.33 -7.08
N VAL A 12 -6.66 -4.89 -8.04
CA VAL A 12 -7.98 -5.45 -7.79
C VAL A 12 -7.91 -6.93 -8.08
N LEU A 13 -8.23 -7.75 -7.07
CA LEU A 13 -8.23 -9.21 -7.16
C LEU A 13 -9.53 -9.68 -7.80
N PHE A 14 -9.44 -10.64 -8.71
CA PHE A 14 -10.57 -11.15 -9.49
C PHE A 14 -10.70 -12.66 -9.39
N GLU A 15 -11.92 -13.17 -9.26
CA GLU A 15 -12.21 -14.58 -9.45
C GLU A 15 -11.98 -15.00 -10.93
N ARG A 16 -12.23 -14.07 -11.84
CA ARG A 16 -11.91 -14.16 -13.27
C ARG A 16 -11.65 -12.75 -13.78
N VAL A 17 -10.46 -12.51 -14.30
CA VAL A 17 -10.09 -11.20 -14.85
C VAL A 17 -11.02 -10.79 -16.00
N PRO A 18 -11.35 -9.49 -16.14
CA PRO A 18 -12.14 -9.01 -17.26
C PRO A 18 -11.37 -9.16 -18.59
N THR A 19 -12.08 -9.12 -19.70
CA THR A 19 -11.44 -8.93 -21.01
C THR A 19 -10.94 -7.49 -21.16
N LEU A 20 -10.02 -7.26 -22.13
CA LEU A 20 -9.55 -5.92 -22.40
C LEU A 20 -10.70 -4.95 -22.77
N GLU A 21 -11.67 -5.40 -23.55
CA GLU A 21 -12.88 -4.63 -23.91
C GLU A 21 -13.73 -4.26 -22.69
N GLN A 22 -13.90 -5.20 -21.75
CA GLN A 22 -14.59 -4.92 -20.49
C GLN A 22 -13.81 -3.92 -19.63
N LEU A 23 -12.48 -4.03 -19.62
CA LEU A 23 -11.60 -3.09 -18.92
C LEU A 23 -11.72 -1.69 -19.54
N GLU A 24 -11.71 -1.56 -20.87
CA GLU A 24 -11.94 -0.28 -21.56
C GLU A 24 -13.27 0.35 -21.19
N THR A 25 -14.34 -0.44 -21.16
CA THR A 25 -15.67 0.04 -20.77
C THR A 25 -15.70 0.55 -19.32
N LEU A 26 -15.08 -0.19 -18.38
CA LEU A 26 -15.02 0.22 -16.98
C LEU A 26 -14.19 1.51 -16.77
N LEU A 27 -13.20 1.71 -17.61
CA LEU A 27 -12.25 2.83 -17.48
C LEU A 27 -12.48 3.98 -18.49
N GLU A 28 -13.59 3.93 -19.26
CA GLU A 28 -13.98 5.02 -20.18
C GLU A 28 -13.89 6.43 -19.53
N PRO A 29 -14.33 6.63 -18.26
CA PRO A 29 -14.25 7.95 -17.63
C PRO A 29 -12.83 8.49 -17.41
N PHE A 30 -11.79 7.67 -17.58
CA PHE A 30 -10.39 8.03 -17.35
C PHE A 30 -9.60 8.34 -18.64
N GLU A 31 -10.29 8.49 -19.79
CA GLU A 31 -9.68 8.90 -21.08
C GLU A 31 -8.55 7.96 -21.54
N VAL A 32 -8.85 6.70 -21.82
CA VAL A 32 -7.86 5.73 -22.32
C VAL A 32 -7.17 6.26 -23.58
N VAL A 33 -5.84 6.48 -23.49
CA VAL A 33 -5.05 7.00 -24.62
C VAL A 33 -4.45 5.91 -25.50
N LYS A 34 -4.31 4.69 -24.96
CA LYS A 34 -3.77 3.54 -25.71
C LYS A 34 -4.26 2.23 -25.10
N ALA A 35 -4.67 1.31 -25.95
CA ALA A 35 -4.90 -0.10 -25.62
C ALA A 35 -3.80 -0.96 -26.25
N ASN A 36 -3.28 -1.92 -25.50
CA ASN A 36 -2.34 -2.92 -25.97
C ASN A 36 -2.91 -4.31 -25.69
N PRO A 37 -3.33 -5.08 -26.71
CA PRO A 37 -3.85 -6.43 -26.55
C PRO A 37 -2.77 -7.50 -26.37
N GLU A 38 -1.49 -7.16 -26.51
CA GLU A 38 -0.41 -8.11 -26.49
C GLU A 38 -0.13 -8.65 -25.09
N GLN A 39 0.14 -9.95 -25.03
CA GLN A 39 0.64 -10.57 -23.81
C GLN A 39 2.16 -10.33 -23.75
N GLY A 40 2.62 -9.61 -22.75
CA GLY A 40 4.03 -9.43 -22.45
C GLY A 40 4.67 -10.68 -21.82
N PRO A 41 5.98 -10.61 -21.49
CA PRO A 41 6.63 -11.66 -20.70
C PRO A 41 5.89 -11.94 -19.39
N ALA A 42 5.94 -13.20 -18.95
CA ALA A 42 5.26 -13.63 -17.72
C ALA A 42 5.60 -12.68 -16.55
N TRP A 43 4.58 -12.26 -15.81
CA TRP A 43 4.65 -11.33 -14.67
C TRP A 43 5.01 -9.87 -15.00
N MET A 44 5.64 -9.59 -16.14
CA MET A 44 6.11 -8.24 -16.49
C MET A 44 5.01 -7.38 -17.14
N GLY A 45 4.08 -7.99 -17.86
CA GLY A 45 2.94 -7.29 -18.45
C GLY A 45 1.93 -8.25 -19.06
N GLY A 46 0.72 -7.74 -19.26
CA GLY A 46 -0.39 -8.40 -19.95
C GLY A 46 -1.09 -7.42 -20.89
N PRO A 47 -2.23 -7.81 -21.48
CA PRO A 47 -3.11 -6.89 -22.18
C PRO A 47 -3.39 -5.69 -21.28
N SER A 48 -3.27 -4.46 -21.80
CA SER A 48 -3.21 -3.28 -20.95
C SER A 48 -3.82 -2.04 -21.57
N LEU A 49 -4.21 -1.11 -20.71
CA LEU A 49 -4.62 0.24 -21.04
C LEU A 49 -3.64 1.24 -20.47
N LEU A 50 -3.40 2.32 -21.21
CA LEU A 50 -2.63 3.47 -20.77
C LEU A 50 -3.57 4.65 -20.56
N LEU A 51 -3.54 5.24 -19.38
CA LEU A 51 -4.35 6.39 -18.99
C LEU A 51 -3.45 7.58 -18.68
N PRO A 52 -3.85 8.81 -19.07
CA PRO A 52 -3.05 9.99 -18.77
C PRO A 52 -3.20 10.38 -17.30
N PHE A 53 -2.10 10.83 -16.70
CA PHE A 53 -2.10 11.50 -15.40
C PHE A 53 -1.50 12.91 -15.53
N ARG A 54 -0.24 12.99 -15.92
CA ARG A 54 0.50 14.21 -16.19
C ARG A 54 1.32 14.02 -17.48
N PRO A 55 0.64 13.95 -18.64
CA PRO A 55 1.31 13.62 -19.91
C PRO A 55 2.39 14.63 -20.32
N GLU A 56 2.32 15.88 -19.84
CA GLU A 56 3.32 16.93 -20.07
C GLU A 56 4.70 16.59 -19.48
N VAL A 57 4.74 15.72 -18.47
CA VAL A 57 5.97 15.19 -17.84
C VAL A 57 6.08 13.68 -17.97
N ASN A 58 5.47 13.11 -19.00
CA ASN A 58 5.42 11.67 -19.27
C ASN A 58 4.76 10.83 -18.16
N GLY A 59 3.86 11.44 -17.36
CA GLY A 59 3.14 10.77 -16.28
C GLY A 59 1.91 10.02 -16.81
N TYR A 60 1.91 8.69 -16.64
CA TYR A 60 0.84 7.80 -17.09
C TYR A 60 0.54 6.72 -16.04
N VAL A 61 -0.68 6.21 -16.10
CA VAL A 61 -1.09 5.03 -15.34
C VAL A 61 -1.27 3.86 -16.32
N LEU A 62 -0.51 2.79 -16.09
CA LEU A 62 -0.64 1.52 -16.80
C LEU A 62 -1.57 0.61 -16.01
N VAL A 63 -2.65 0.16 -16.67
CA VAL A 63 -3.61 -0.81 -16.11
C VAL A 63 -3.53 -2.07 -16.93
N ASP A 64 -3.03 -3.16 -16.35
CA ASP A 64 -2.82 -4.42 -17.06
C ASP A 64 -3.47 -5.63 -16.38
N LEU A 65 -3.84 -6.60 -17.21
CA LEU A 65 -4.49 -7.85 -16.83
C LEU A 65 -3.44 -8.90 -16.52
N VAL A 66 -3.53 -9.53 -15.36
CA VAL A 66 -2.68 -10.66 -14.99
C VAL A 66 -3.59 -11.86 -14.69
N ASP A 67 -3.65 -12.80 -15.63
CA ASP A 67 -4.47 -14.02 -15.54
C ASP A 67 -3.72 -15.11 -14.75
N ARG A 68 -3.32 -14.77 -13.55
CA ARG A 68 -2.67 -15.64 -12.57
C ARG A 68 -2.95 -15.11 -11.19
N ALA A 69 -3.06 -15.99 -10.20
CA ALA A 69 -3.18 -15.59 -8.81
C ALA A 69 -1.98 -14.76 -8.34
N TRP A 70 -2.20 -13.87 -7.40
CA TRP A 70 -1.12 -13.09 -6.76
C TRP A 70 -0.07 -14.04 -6.18
N PRO A 71 1.22 -13.86 -6.53
CA PRO A 71 2.25 -14.86 -6.19
C PRO A 71 2.68 -14.83 -4.72
N ASP A 72 2.39 -13.76 -4.00
CA ASP A 72 2.74 -13.50 -2.59
C ASP A 72 4.21 -13.79 -2.19
N GLY A 73 5.09 -13.94 -3.18
CA GLY A 73 6.51 -14.19 -2.99
C GLY A 73 7.31 -13.88 -4.25
N MET A 74 8.62 -13.68 -4.07
CA MET A 74 9.53 -13.31 -5.16
C MET A 74 9.86 -14.47 -6.11
N GLY A 75 9.52 -15.71 -5.74
CA GLY A 75 10.01 -16.89 -6.46
C GLY A 75 11.52 -17.14 -6.24
N ASP A 76 12.00 -18.18 -6.89
CA ASP A 76 13.41 -18.55 -6.87
C ASP A 76 14.08 -18.09 -8.18
N PRO A 77 15.23 -17.38 -8.14
CA PRO A 77 15.86 -16.85 -9.35
C PRO A 77 16.32 -17.94 -10.34
N GLN A 78 16.49 -19.18 -9.89
CA GLN A 78 16.90 -20.31 -10.75
C GLN A 78 15.71 -21.08 -11.31
N HIS A 79 14.58 -21.15 -10.56
CA HIS A 79 13.41 -21.95 -10.93
C HIS A 79 12.27 -21.10 -11.51
N ASP A 80 12.17 -19.83 -11.10
CA ASP A 80 11.15 -18.88 -11.56
C ASP A 80 11.75 -17.48 -11.82
N PRO A 81 12.71 -17.38 -12.77
CA PRO A 81 13.43 -16.14 -13.04
C PRO A 81 12.53 -14.98 -13.49
N ASP A 82 11.41 -15.28 -14.16
CA ASP A 82 10.47 -14.24 -14.61
C ASP A 82 9.75 -13.59 -13.44
N LEU A 83 9.32 -14.39 -12.46
CA LEU A 83 8.69 -13.87 -11.23
C LEU A 83 9.71 -13.06 -10.41
N PHE A 84 10.90 -13.64 -10.21
CA PHE A 84 11.97 -12.96 -9.47
C PHE A 84 12.35 -11.63 -10.13
N GLY A 85 12.49 -11.62 -11.46
CA GLY A 85 12.76 -10.41 -12.23
C GLY A 85 11.66 -9.36 -12.09
N ALA A 86 10.40 -9.78 -12.20
CA ALA A 86 9.26 -8.88 -12.06
C ALA A 86 9.19 -8.24 -10.65
N TRP A 87 9.47 -9.00 -9.59
CA TRP A 87 9.57 -8.46 -8.24
C TRP A 87 10.72 -7.46 -8.11
N THR A 88 11.91 -7.83 -8.57
CA THR A 88 13.12 -6.99 -8.48
C THR A 88 12.97 -5.68 -9.24
N LEU A 89 12.28 -5.70 -10.39
CA LEU A 89 12.01 -4.52 -11.21
C LEU A 89 10.80 -3.70 -10.74
N GLY A 90 10.17 -4.07 -9.61
CA GLY A 90 9.06 -3.32 -9.01
C GLY A 90 7.74 -3.44 -9.77
N HIS A 91 7.54 -4.50 -10.59
CA HIS A 91 6.27 -4.70 -11.31
C HIS A 91 5.07 -4.97 -10.39
N PHE A 92 5.31 -5.33 -9.13
CA PHE A 92 4.28 -5.53 -8.11
C PHE A 92 4.04 -4.29 -7.24
N GLY A 93 4.88 -3.26 -7.40
CA GLY A 93 4.82 -1.99 -6.69
C GLY A 93 6.16 -1.57 -6.10
N PRO A 94 6.36 -0.27 -5.80
CA PRO A 94 7.66 0.26 -5.42
C PRO A 94 8.14 -0.19 -4.03
N PHE A 95 7.22 -0.55 -3.12
CA PHE A 95 7.54 -0.85 -1.72
C PHE A 95 6.99 -2.21 -1.28
N VAL A 96 6.73 -3.09 -2.24
CA VAL A 96 6.13 -4.40 -1.99
C VAL A 96 7.13 -5.36 -1.36
N TYR A 97 6.69 -6.11 -0.36
CA TYR A 97 7.48 -7.10 0.34
C TYR A 97 6.78 -8.48 0.29
N PRO A 98 7.50 -9.60 0.19
CA PRO A 98 6.91 -10.92 0.15
C PRO A 98 5.94 -11.20 1.30
N GLU A 99 4.96 -12.06 1.09
CA GLU A 99 3.89 -12.43 2.04
C GLU A 99 2.93 -11.28 2.40
N ASN A 100 2.86 -10.24 1.57
CA ASN A 100 2.03 -9.07 1.85
C ASN A 100 0.52 -9.37 1.79
N LEU A 101 0.07 -10.21 0.87
CA LEU A 101 -1.33 -10.62 0.81
C LEU A 101 -1.70 -11.53 1.99
N ALA A 102 -0.80 -12.43 2.38
CA ALA A 102 -1.00 -13.28 3.56
C ALA A 102 -1.16 -12.42 4.83
N ARG A 103 -0.29 -11.41 5.02
CA ARG A 103 -0.41 -10.47 6.14
C ARG A 103 -1.67 -9.62 6.06
N ALA A 104 -2.01 -9.08 4.88
CA ALA A 104 -3.24 -8.33 4.68
C ALA A 104 -4.49 -9.13 5.06
N LYS A 105 -4.55 -10.42 4.68
CA LYS A 105 -5.63 -11.34 5.05
C LYS A 105 -5.71 -11.57 6.56
N ALA A 106 -4.57 -11.84 7.19
CA ALA A 106 -4.49 -12.16 8.61
C ALA A 106 -4.85 -10.98 9.52
N LEU A 107 -4.63 -9.75 9.03
CA LEU A 107 -4.76 -8.52 9.81
C LEU A 107 -5.97 -7.66 9.42
N SER A 108 -6.81 -8.12 8.50
CA SER A 108 -8.00 -7.40 8.02
C SER A 108 -9.14 -7.45 9.05
N VAL A 109 -9.03 -6.66 10.11
CA VAL A 109 -10.01 -6.63 11.21
C VAL A 109 -11.36 -6.01 10.82
N HIS A 110 -11.39 -5.19 9.77
CA HIS A 110 -12.61 -4.50 9.30
C HIS A 110 -13.41 -5.30 8.29
N TRP A 111 -12.89 -6.42 7.84
CA TRP A 111 -13.54 -7.34 6.90
C TRP A 111 -13.25 -8.78 7.27
N PRO A 112 -14.06 -9.39 8.14
CA PRO A 112 -13.83 -10.75 8.66
C PRO A 112 -13.70 -11.84 7.58
N GLU A 113 -14.41 -11.66 6.45
CA GLU A 113 -14.41 -12.59 5.32
C GLU A 113 -13.22 -12.39 4.36
N ALA A 114 -12.37 -11.40 4.61
CA ALA A 114 -11.26 -11.01 3.72
C ALA A 114 -10.40 -12.21 3.28
N GLY A 115 -10.03 -13.06 4.23
CA GLY A 115 -9.21 -14.25 3.97
C GLY A 115 -9.89 -15.25 3.04
N ALA A 116 -11.18 -15.52 3.25
CA ALA A 116 -11.94 -16.46 2.43
C ALA A 116 -12.20 -15.89 1.03
N GLU A 117 -12.73 -14.67 0.96
CA GLU A 117 -13.11 -14.05 -0.31
C GLU A 117 -11.89 -13.79 -1.21
N SER A 118 -10.84 -13.18 -0.67
CA SER A 118 -9.64 -12.91 -1.46
C SER A 118 -8.88 -14.17 -1.88
N SER A 119 -9.05 -15.30 -1.18
CA SER A 119 -8.42 -16.57 -1.57
C SER A 119 -9.04 -17.21 -2.82
N ARG A 120 -10.20 -16.73 -3.26
CA ARG A 120 -10.86 -17.20 -4.48
C ARG A 120 -10.26 -16.61 -5.76
N HIS A 121 -9.40 -15.59 -5.66
CA HIS A 121 -8.86 -14.93 -6.84
C HIS A 121 -8.01 -15.89 -7.68
N GLN A 122 -8.22 -15.81 -9.00
CA GLN A 122 -7.44 -16.53 -9.99
C GLN A 122 -6.58 -15.59 -10.84
N GLY A 123 -6.82 -14.29 -10.71
CA GLY A 123 -6.07 -13.25 -11.37
C GLY A 123 -6.29 -11.89 -10.73
N PHE A 124 -5.65 -10.88 -11.27
CA PHE A 124 -5.79 -9.51 -10.78
C PHE A 124 -5.59 -8.50 -11.90
N VAL A 125 -6.17 -7.33 -11.73
CA VAL A 125 -5.86 -6.14 -12.52
C VAL A 125 -4.85 -5.31 -11.73
N ARG A 126 -3.74 -4.98 -12.38
CA ARG A 126 -2.64 -4.22 -11.81
C ARG A 126 -2.68 -2.79 -12.30
N ILE A 127 -2.71 -1.84 -11.39
CA ILE A 127 -2.75 -0.40 -11.63
C ILE A 127 -1.41 0.16 -11.18
N ARG A 128 -0.66 0.80 -12.08
CA ARG A 128 0.68 1.30 -11.76
C ARG A 128 0.93 2.62 -12.45
N SER A 129 1.44 3.59 -11.73
CA SER A 129 1.87 4.86 -12.31
C SER A 129 3.37 4.89 -12.58
N SER A 130 3.76 5.64 -13.63
CA SER A 130 5.14 5.76 -14.05
C SER A 130 5.33 7.04 -14.86
N TYR A 131 6.54 7.61 -14.80
CA TYR A 131 6.96 8.76 -15.61
C TYR A 131 8.00 8.38 -16.68
N ILE A 132 8.37 7.10 -16.75
CA ILE A 132 9.41 6.64 -17.68
C ILE A 132 8.93 5.59 -18.69
N LEU A 133 7.59 5.42 -18.83
CA LEU A 133 7.03 4.53 -19.85
C LEU A 133 7.36 5.05 -21.25
N GLY A 134 8.17 4.30 -22.01
CA GLY A 134 8.60 4.68 -23.36
C GLY A 134 9.60 5.83 -23.40
N ALA A 135 10.12 6.27 -22.27
CA ALA A 135 11.17 7.28 -22.17
C ALA A 135 12.56 6.67 -22.43
N ASP A 136 13.54 7.52 -22.70
CA ASP A 136 14.93 7.06 -22.84
C ASP A 136 15.62 6.87 -21.47
N GLU A 137 16.81 6.25 -21.49
CA GLU A 137 17.57 5.92 -20.27
C GLU A 137 18.04 7.16 -19.49
N SER A 138 18.03 8.35 -20.09
CA SER A 138 18.45 9.60 -19.46
C SER A 138 17.30 10.33 -18.77
N SER A 139 16.06 9.88 -18.98
CA SER A 139 14.87 10.52 -18.42
C SER A 139 14.81 10.36 -16.90
N PRO A 140 14.47 11.43 -16.16
CA PRO A 140 14.32 11.34 -14.71
C PRO A 140 13.16 10.40 -14.34
N VAL A 141 13.35 9.59 -13.29
CA VAL A 141 12.32 8.68 -12.79
C VAL A 141 11.11 9.44 -12.23
N LEU A 142 11.34 10.64 -11.70
CA LEU A 142 10.33 11.53 -11.14
C LEU A 142 10.48 12.94 -11.70
N PRO A 143 9.39 13.67 -11.96
CA PRO A 143 9.46 15.10 -12.25
C PRO A 143 9.92 15.87 -11.00
N GLU A 144 10.51 17.06 -11.22
CA GLU A 144 11.02 17.89 -10.11
C GLU A 144 9.94 18.32 -9.12
N ASP A 145 8.71 18.51 -9.61
CA ASP A 145 7.53 18.90 -8.83
C ASP A 145 6.64 17.69 -8.43
N TYR A 146 7.25 16.53 -8.27
CA TYR A 146 6.52 15.31 -7.90
C TYR A 146 5.81 15.45 -6.55
N ILE A 147 4.52 15.12 -6.53
CA ILE A 147 3.69 15.05 -5.32
C ILE A 147 2.95 13.71 -5.36
N PRO A 148 3.13 12.83 -4.34
CA PRO A 148 2.58 11.47 -4.37
C PRO A 148 1.05 11.41 -4.22
N LEU A 149 0.43 12.34 -3.49
CA LEU A 149 -0.98 12.27 -3.12
C LEU A 149 -1.92 12.27 -4.33
N PRO A 150 -1.86 13.24 -5.31
CA PRO A 150 -2.77 13.23 -6.45
C PRO A 150 -2.64 11.98 -7.32
N GLU A 151 -1.44 11.40 -7.39
CA GLU A 151 -1.17 10.17 -8.12
C GLU A 151 -1.84 8.97 -7.44
N LEU A 152 -1.66 8.83 -6.12
CA LEU A 152 -2.27 7.76 -5.34
C LEU A 152 -3.80 7.87 -5.31
N GLU A 153 -4.34 9.09 -5.28
CA GLU A 153 -5.78 9.34 -5.42
C GLU A 153 -6.33 8.89 -6.78
N LEU A 154 -5.60 9.14 -7.89
CA LEU A 154 -6.00 8.65 -9.20
C LEU A 154 -5.98 7.12 -9.25
N VAL A 155 -4.90 6.48 -8.78
CA VAL A 155 -4.79 5.02 -8.68
C VAL A 155 -5.96 4.44 -7.88
N THR A 156 -6.34 5.11 -6.78
CA THR A 156 -7.46 4.72 -5.92
C THR A 156 -8.81 4.83 -6.64
N ARG A 157 -9.05 5.90 -7.40
CA ARG A 157 -10.27 6.08 -8.21
C ARG A 157 -10.38 5.03 -9.32
N ILE A 158 -9.27 4.71 -9.99
CA ILE A 158 -9.24 3.64 -11.00
C ILE A 158 -9.57 2.29 -10.34
N ALA A 159 -8.96 1.97 -9.21
CA ALA A 159 -9.26 0.75 -8.46
C ALA A 159 -10.73 0.68 -8.04
N ARG A 160 -11.31 1.81 -7.61
CA ARG A 160 -12.74 1.87 -7.26
C ARG A 160 -13.65 1.55 -8.46
N ALA A 161 -13.34 2.06 -9.64
CA ALA A 161 -14.10 1.74 -10.85
C ALA A 161 -14.01 0.24 -11.20
N LEU A 162 -12.85 -0.37 -11.02
CA LEU A 162 -12.66 -1.81 -11.27
C LEU A 162 -13.42 -2.70 -10.27
N LEU A 163 -13.67 -2.22 -9.05
CA LEU A 163 -14.49 -2.94 -8.07
C LEU A 163 -15.97 -3.04 -8.47
N ASP A 164 -16.42 -2.32 -9.50
CA ASP A 164 -17.76 -2.44 -10.07
C ASP A 164 -17.90 -3.63 -11.02
N ALA A 165 -16.81 -4.26 -11.42
CA ALA A 165 -16.85 -5.46 -12.26
C ALA A 165 -17.44 -6.66 -11.48
N PRO A 166 -18.31 -7.47 -12.12
CA PRO A 166 -19.03 -8.55 -11.43
C PRO A 166 -18.15 -9.64 -10.78
N ALA A 167 -16.95 -9.85 -11.30
CA ALA A 167 -16.01 -10.86 -10.80
C ALA A 167 -14.89 -10.25 -9.91
N ALA A 168 -14.97 -8.95 -9.58
CA ALA A 168 -14.05 -8.31 -8.65
C ALA A 168 -14.33 -8.80 -7.22
N LEU A 169 -13.29 -9.19 -6.51
CA LEU A 169 -13.35 -9.72 -5.15
C LEU A 169 -12.91 -8.69 -4.12
N ALA A 170 -11.79 -8.02 -4.37
CA ALA A 170 -11.18 -7.14 -3.39
C ALA A 170 -10.26 -6.09 -4.04
N TYR A 171 -10.23 -4.91 -3.45
CA TYR A 171 -9.11 -4.00 -3.54
C TYR A 171 -7.94 -4.53 -2.69
N PHE A 172 -6.75 -4.46 -3.22
CA PHE A 172 -5.52 -4.82 -2.51
C PHE A 172 -4.43 -3.78 -2.78
N ASN A 173 -3.91 -3.17 -1.73
CA ASN A 173 -2.71 -2.34 -1.81
C ASN A 173 -1.54 -3.12 -1.22
N PRO A 174 -0.64 -3.66 -2.06
CA PRO A 174 0.47 -4.48 -1.58
C PRO A 174 1.54 -3.68 -0.83
N ASN A 175 1.62 -2.36 -1.05
CA ASN A 175 2.59 -1.50 -0.36
C ASN A 175 2.18 -1.24 1.09
N GLY A 176 0.88 -1.00 1.31
CA GLY A 176 0.31 -0.77 2.64
C GLY A 176 -0.30 -2.00 3.28
N GLU A 177 -0.26 -3.15 2.61
CA GLU A 177 -0.86 -4.41 3.08
C GLU A 177 -2.33 -4.24 3.50
N THR A 178 -3.08 -3.42 2.74
CA THR A 178 -4.51 -3.20 2.98
C THR A 178 -5.36 -4.03 2.03
N LEU A 179 -6.47 -4.55 2.54
CA LEU A 179 -7.41 -5.38 1.80
C LEU A 179 -8.83 -4.93 2.13
N HIS A 180 -9.61 -4.58 1.10
CA HIS A 180 -10.97 -4.09 1.24
C HIS A 180 -11.93 -4.77 0.27
N SER A 181 -13.12 -5.16 0.75
CA SER A 181 -14.25 -5.39 -0.13
C SER A 181 -14.70 -4.06 -0.76
N ARG A 182 -15.53 -4.12 -1.79
CA ARG A 182 -16.16 -2.91 -2.33
C ARG A 182 -16.86 -2.10 -1.26
N THR A 183 -17.64 -2.75 -0.38
CA THR A 183 -18.39 -2.09 0.68
C THR A 183 -17.47 -1.38 1.68
N THR A 184 -16.47 -2.10 2.21
CA THR A 184 -15.54 -1.51 3.19
C THR A 184 -14.67 -0.41 2.57
N PHE A 185 -14.36 -0.51 1.28
CA PHE A 185 -13.66 0.55 0.54
C PHE A 185 -14.50 1.83 0.47
N ASP A 186 -15.77 1.71 0.05
CA ASP A 186 -16.70 2.85 -0.06
C ASP A 186 -16.97 3.49 1.31
N GLU A 187 -17.14 2.70 2.37
CA GLU A 187 -17.34 3.18 3.73
C GLU A 187 -16.14 3.99 4.25
N VAL A 188 -14.92 3.51 3.99
CA VAL A 188 -13.69 4.25 4.38
C VAL A 188 -13.60 5.56 3.62
N GLN A 189 -13.83 5.54 2.30
CA GLN A 189 -13.80 6.76 1.49
C GLN A 189 -14.83 7.79 1.94
N ALA A 190 -16.09 7.37 2.15
CA ALA A 190 -17.16 8.25 2.57
C ALA A 190 -16.85 8.91 3.92
N ARG A 191 -16.43 8.11 4.91
CA ARG A 191 -16.08 8.61 6.24
C ARG A 191 -14.97 9.66 6.22
N HIS A 192 -13.93 9.44 5.42
CA HIS A 192 -12.81 10.40 5.34
C HIS A 192 -13.20 11.66 4.56
N ALA A 193 -13.99 11.51 3.50
CA ALA A 193 -14.51 12.64 2.72
C ALA A 193 -15.40 13.58 3.56
N GLU A 194 -16.23 13.05 4.47
CA GLU A 194 -17.04 13.84 5.39
C GLU A 194 -16.20 14.79 6.27
N HIS A 195 -14.96 14.43 6.55
CA HIS A 195 -14.03 15.22 7.36
C HIS A 195 -12.99 15.99 6.53
N GLY A 196 -13.04 15.89 5.21
CA GLY A 196 -12.03 16.48 4.31
C GLY A 196 -10.65 15.87 4.48
N LEU A 197 -10.56 14.61 4.90
CA LEU A 197 -9.33 13.88 5.13
C LEU A 197 -9.03 12.88 4.00
N PRO A 198 -7.76 12.61 3.69
CA PRO A 198 -7.40 11.54 2.78
C PRO A 198 -7.74 10.18 3.39
N PRO A 199 -8.13 9.18 2.58
CA PRO A 199 -8.52 7.87 3.06
C PRO A 199 -7.31 6.99 3.43
N LEU A 200 -6.47 7.42 4.37
CA LEU A 200 -5.24 6.72 4.76
C LEU A 200 -5.44 5.22 5.04
N PRO A 201 -6.55 4.75 5.64
CA PRO A 201 -6.76 3.31 5.85
C PRO A 201 -6.90 2.48 4.57
N ILE A 202 -7.14 3.10 3.40
CA ILE A 202 -7.07 2.41 2.11
C ILE A 202 -5.62 2.20 1.67
N TRP A 203 -4.71 3.08 2.08
CA TRP A 203 -3.31 3.09 1.65
C TRP A 203 -2.34 2.55 2.69
N SER A 204 -2.68 2.65 3.97
CA SER A 204 -1.81 2.29 5.09
C SER A 204 -2.55 1.46 6.12
N HIS A 205 -1.88 0.45 6.65
CA HIS A 205 -2.42 -0.45 7.67
C HIS A 205 -1.70 -0.26 9.00
N VAL A 206 -2.44 -0.42 10.11
CA VAL A 206 -1.85 -0.60 11.43
C VAL A 206 -1.86 -2.08 11.76
N ARG A 207 -0.67 -2.66 11.92
CA ARG A 207 -0.48 -4.09 12.16
C ARG A 207 -0.13 -4.36 13.62
N LEU A 208 -0.50 -5.54 14.14
CA LEU A 208 -0.18 -6.00 15.49
C LEU A 208 0.61 -7.30 15.42
N PHE A 209 1.76 -7.34 16.09
CA PHE A 209 2.59 -8.53 16.23
C PHE A 209 2.76 -8.88 17.71
N ARG A 210 2.65 -10.17 18.02
CA ARG A 210 2.98 -10.68 19.34
C ARG A 210 4.44 -11.06 19.37
N LEU A 211 5.17 -10.48 20.31
CA LEU A 211 6.56 -10.83 20.59
C LEU A 211 6.65 -11.76 21.82
N GLU A 212 7.79 -11.80 22.48
CA GLU A 212 7.89 -12.50 23.75
C GLU A 212 7.03 -11.82 24.82
N SER A 213 6.19 -12.61 25.49
CA SER A 213 5.27 -12.09 26.51
C SER A 213 6.01 -11.31 27.60
N PRO A 214 5.50 -10.15 28.04
CA PRO A 214 4.19 -9.55 27.70
C PRO A 214 4.20 -8.57 26.52
N TRP A 215 5.26 -8.51 25.74
CA TRP A 215 5.52 -7.44 24.76
C TRP A 215 4.74 -7.62 23.46
N LEU A 216 4.19 -6.49 23.00
CA LEU A 216 3.54 -6.33 21.71
C LEU A 216 4.29 -5.29 20.87
N LEU A 217 4.20 -5.45 19.56
CA LEU A 217 4.67 -4.51 18.55
C LEU A 217 3.50 -4.12 17.69
N MET A 218 3.28 -2.83 17.50
CA MET A 218 2.38 -2.30 16.47
C MET A 218 3.15 -1.38 15.54
N ASP A 219 2.79 -1.38 14.27
CA ASP A 219 3.35 -0.46 13.30
C ASP A 219 2.31 0.01 12.29
N THR A 220 2.55 1.16 11.66
CA THR A 220 1.93 1.49 10.38
C THR A 220 2.77 0.91 9.25
N VAL A 221 2.16 0.56 8.12
CA VAL A 221 2.86 0.19 6.89
C VAL A 221 2.18 0.86 5.70
N GLY A 222 2.96 1.50 4.83
CA GLY A 222 2.45 2.11 3.61
C GLY A 222 2.51 3.64 3.57
N MET A 223 2.99 4.30 4.62
CA MET A 223 3.15 5.77 4.63
C MET A 223 4.23 6.24 3.64
N ASP A 224 5.18 5.38 3.30
CA ASP A 224 6.21 5.64 2.28
C ASP A 224 5.65 5.87 0.86
N GLN A 225 4.43 5.41 0.56
CA GLN A 225 3.72 5.77 -0.67
C GLN A 225 3.47 7.29 -0.76
N LEU A 226 3.31 7.93 0.38
CA LEU A 226 3.06 9.36 0.54
C LEU A 226 4.34 10.16 0.87
N ASP A 227 5.52 9.55 0.71
CA ASP A 227 6.83 10.11 1.05
C ASP A 227 6.93 10.54 2.53
N THR A 228 6.17 9.87 3.41
CA THR A 228 6.21 10.06 4.85
C THR A 228 6.75 8.82 5.56
N ILE A 229 7.12 8.97 6.84
CA ILE A 229 7.67 7.88 7.63
C ILE A 229 6.56 7.02 8.23
N ASP A 230 6.76 5.70 8.27
CA ASP A 230 5.94 4.79 9.07
C ASP A 230 6.23 4.93 10.56
N HIS A 231 5.25 4.63 11.39
CA HIS A 231 5.33 4.69 12.84
C HIS A 231 5.34 3.28 13.44
N GLU A 232 6.05 3.11 14.55
CA GLU A 232 6.13 1.86 15.28
C GLU A 232 5.97 2.11 16.78
N ALA A 233 5.25 1.26 17.50
CA ALA A 233 5.12 1.27 18.95
C ALA A 233 5.47 -0.10 19.51
N TYR A 234 6.31 -0.10 20.54
CA TYR A 234 6.72 -1.29 21.25
C TYR A 234 6.36 -1.13 22.73
N PHE A 235 5.50 -2.00 23.26
CA PHE A 235 4.85 -1.79 24.55
C PHE A 235 4.44 -3.10 25.24
N PRO A 236 4.31 -3.13 26.60
CA PRO A 236 3.74 -4.25 27.30
C PRO A 236 2.22 -4.36 27.09
N GLY A 237 1.77 -5.50 26.58
CA GLY A 237 0.36 -5.71 26.21
C GLY A 237 -0.60 -5.89 27.39
N ASP A 238 -0.10 -6.01 28.61
CA ASP A 238 -0.88 -6.01 29.84
C ASP A 238 -1.10 -4.60 30.42
N SER A 239 -0.35 -3.61 29.92
CA SER A 239 -0.42 -2.24 30.40
C SER A 239 -1.20 -1.31 29.45
N TYR A 240 -1.30 -1.65 28.17
CA TYR A 240 -1.94 -0.82 27.15
C TYR A 240 -2.91 -1.60 26.30
N GLU A 241 -4.11 -1.02 26.10
CA GLU A 241 -5.12 -1.56 25.19
C GLU A 241 -4.68 -1.41 23.74
N PRO A 242 -4.54 -2.50 22.96
CA PRO A 242 -4.05 -2.43 21.58
C PRO A 242 -4.85 -1.49 20.66
N GLY A 243 -6.17 -1.38 20.86
CA GLY A 243 -7.00 -0.45 20.08
C GLY A 243 -6.65 1.00 20.31
N ALA A 244 -6.29 1.38 21.56
CA ALA A 244 -5.85 2.73 21.89
C ALA A 244 -4.46 3.03 21.27
N VAL A 245 -3.54 2.06 21.30
CA VAL A 245 -2.22 2.21 20.63
C VAL A 245 -2.38 2.32 19.12
N ALA A 246 -3.28 1.55 18.51
CA ALA A 246 -3.57 1.66 17.08
C ALA A 246 -4.12 3.04 16.70
N ALA A 247 -5.02 3.60 17.53
CA ALA A 247 -5.53 4.96 17.32
C ALA A 247 -4.45 6.01 17.46
N PHE A 248 -3.56 5.86 18.45
CA PHE A 248 -2.41 6.75 18.65
C PHE A 248 -1.48 6.74 17.42
N LEU A 249 -1.11 5.56 16.89
CA LEU A 249 -0.27 5.46 15.71
C LEU A 249 -0.91 6.07 14.46
N ARG A 250 -2.23 5.88 14.27
CA ARG A 250 -2.97 6.55 13.18
C ARG A 250 -2.93 8.05 13.30
N ASN A 251 -3.20 8.59 14.51
CA ASN A 251 -3.16 10.03 14.75
C ASN A 251 -1.76 10.60 14.52
N ALA A 252 -0.70 9.88 14.92
CA ALA A 252 0.68 10.29 14.66
C ALA A 252 1.00 10.29 13.16
N ALA A 253 0.54 9.28 12.41
CA ALA A 253 0.69 9.21 10.96
C ALA A 253 -0.08 10.34 10.25
N ASP A 254 -1.33 10.59 10.63
CA ASP A 254 -2.15 11.71 10.12
C ASP A 254 -1.49 13.06 10.41
N TYR A 255 -0.91 13.21 11.60
CA TYR A 255 -0.22 14.43 11.99
C TYR A 255 1.01 14.70 11.11
N VAL A 256 1.86 13.68 10.92
CA VAL A 256 3.06 13.82 10.06
C VAL A 256 2.66 14.01 8.60
N PHE A 257 1.62 13.32 8.13
CA PHE A 257 1.10 13.51 6.78
C PHE A 257 0.65 14.97 6.54
N SER A 258 -0.07 15.55 7.52
CA SER A 258 -0.65 16.91 7.40
C SER A 258 0.37 18.04 7.59
N HIS A 259 1.41 17.83 8.39
CA HIS A 259 2.36 18.88 8.82
C HIS A 259 3.79 18.65 8.32
N GLY A 260 4.04 17.52 7.63
CA GLY A 260 5.38 17.11 7.22
C GLY A 260 6.19 16.52 8.38
N PRO A 261 7.51 16.30 8.20
CA PRO A 261 8.39 15.64 9.15
C PRO A 261 8.80 16.58 10.32
N VAL A 262 7.81 17.01 11.09
CA VAL A 262 7.98 17.99 12.17
C VAL A 262 8.39 17.36 13.51
N ILE A 263 8.15 16.04 13.69
CA ILE A 263 8.51 15.32 14.91
C ILE A 263 10.01 15.03 14.93
N LYS A 264 10.68 15.46 15.99
CA LYS A 264 12.13 15.32 16.19
C LYS A 264 12.45 14.18 17.15
N PRO A 265 13.69 13.64 17.10
CA PRO A 265 14.17 12.70 18.13
C PRO A 265 13.97 13.27 19.53
N GLY A 266 13.34 12.51 20.41
CA GLY A 266 13.06 12.90 21.79
C GLY A 266 11.77 13.69 22.01
N ASP A 267 11.07 14.12 20.94
CA ASP A 267 9.75 14.75 21.11
C ASP A 267 8.74 13.76 21.73
N THR A 268 7.77 14.32 22.44
CA THR A 268 6.73 13.51 23.11
C THR A 268 5.34 13.92 22.66
N MET A 269 4.44 12.93 22.64
CA MET A 269 3.01 13.12 22.45
C MET A 269 2.23 12.44 23.58
N ASP A 270 1.07 12.99 23.92
CA ASP A 270 0.13 12.34 24.83
C ASP A 270 -0.41 11.09 24.15
N GLY A 271 -0.34 9.97 24.85
CA GLY A 271 -0.70 8.67 24.29
C GLY A 271 -1.52 7.80 25.25
N PRO A 272 -1.75 6.54 24.88
CA PRO A 272 -2.49 5.59 25.70
C PRO A 272 -1.95 5.49 27.13
N GLY A 273 -2.84 5.30 28.10
CA GLY A 273 -2.49 5.16 29.53
C GLY A 273 -2.21 6.48 30.25
N ASP A 274 -2.61 7.60 29.65
CA ASP A 274 -2.37 8.97 30.21
C ASP A 274 -0.88 9.25 30.48
N VAL A 275 0.00 8.67 29.67
CA VAL A 275 1.46 8.88 29.72
C VAL A 275 1.94 9.50 28.42
N HIS A 276 3.08 10.19 28.50
CA HIS A 276 3.76 10.66 27.30
C HIS A 276 4.47 9.50 26.60
N TRP A 277 4.40 9.50 25.27
CA TRP A 277 5.14 8.60 24.40
C TRP A 277 6.23 9.36 23.68
N GLN A 278 7.45 8.88 23.75
CA GLN A 278 8.63 9.53 23.16
C GLN A 278 8.94 8.94 21.79
N ALA A 279 9.21 9.83 20.84
CA ALA A 279 9.54 9.51 19.46
C ALA A 279 11.05 9.36 19.26
N GLU A 280 11.49 8.28 18.64
CA GLU A 280 12.85 8.07 18.18
C GLU A 280 12.92 7.50 16.78
N PRO A 281 13.64 8.13 15.83
CA PRO A 281 13.89 7.54 14.52
C PRO A 281 14.71 6.26 14.64
N ARG A 282 14.36 5.26 13.84
CA ARG A 282 15.09 4.00 13.67
C ARG A 282 15.30 3.76 12.18
N GLU A 283 16.50 3.38 11.77
CA GLU A 283 16.80 3.03 10.38
C GLU A 283 16.08 1.74 9.97
N ASP A 284 15.96 0.79 10.93
CA ASP A 284 15.24 -0.46 10.75
C ASP A 284 14.14 -0.60 11.82
N GLY A 285 12.90 -0.73 11.36
CA GLY A 285 11.78 -1.15 12.18
C GLY A 285 11.88 -2.63 12.58
N LEU A 286 11.18 -3.01 13.66
CA LEU A 286 11.15 -4.40 14.15
C LEU A 286 10.18 -5.28 13.36
N ALA A 287 9.17 -4.68 12.74
CA ALA A 287 8.16 -5.41 11.97
C ALA A 287 8.70 -5.88 10.61
N PRO A 288 8.16 -6.98 10.04
CA PRO A 288 8.49 -7.40 8.68
C PRO A 288 8.32 -6.29 7.66
N ARG A 289 9.22 -6.26 6.68
CA ARG A 289 9.65 -5.23 5.79
C ARG A 289 10.57 -4.24 6.51
N PRO A 290 11.89 -4.49 6.47
CA PRO A 290 12.89 -3.54 7.00
C PRO A 290 12.71 -2.17 6.33
N ARG A 291 12.56 -1.14 7.11
CA ARG A 291 12.41 0.24 6.66
C ARG A 291 12.63 1.22 7.80
N PRO A 292 12.98 2.47 7.51
CA PRO A 292 13.01 3.51 8.54
C PRO A 292 11.62 3.72 9.16
N VAL A 293 11.58 3.89 10.48
CA VAL A 293 10.36 4.13 11.25
C VAL A 293 10.60 5.19 12.33
N LEU A 294 9.52 5.84 12.75
CA LEU A 294 9.50 6.62 13.96
C LEU A 294 8.93 5.75 15.09
N ARG A 295 9.81 5.30 16.00
CA ARG A 295 9.43 4.44 17.13
C ARG A 295 8.95 5.25 18.30
N TRP A 296 7.81 4.83 18.86
CA TRP A 296 7.19 5.40 20.04
C TRP A 296 7.34 4.48 21.24
N THR A 297 7.83 5.04 22.35
CA THR A 297 8.01 4.30 23.61
C THR A 297 7.32 5.05 24.73
N PRO A 298 6.47 4.40 25.56
CA PRO A 298 5.84 5.05 26.69
C PRO A 298 6.86 5.43 27.76
N LEU A 299 6.71 6.61 28.38
CA LEU A 299 7.55 7.10 29.47
C LEU A 299 6.96 6.73 30.84
N ASP A 300 6.55 5.49 31.01
CA ASP A 300 5.97 4.94 32.24
C ASP A 300 6.98 4.21 33.13
N GLY A 301 8.26 4.20 32.76
CA GLY A 301 9.32 3.49 33.44
C GLY A 301 9.42 2.01 33.07
N SER A 302 8.57 1.49 32.17
CA SER A 302 8.74 0.15 31.60
C SER A 302 10.07 0.09 30.84
N ARG A 303 10.85 -0.95 31.09
CA ARG A 303 12.12 -1.14 30.38
C ARG A 303 11.89 -2.09 29.20
N SER A 304 12.07 -1.57 28.00
CA SER A 304 12.14 -2.37 26.80
C SER A 304 13.27 -3.40 26.92
N PRO A 305 13.04 -4.67 26.55
CA PRO A 305 14.12 -5.66 26.44
C PRO A 305 14.99 -5.47 25.18
N LEU A 306 14.68 -4.51 24.30
CA LEU A 306 15.37 -4.20 23.04
C LEU A 306 16.13 -2.86 23.13
#